data_4dd8189b424ba27901af4577c3119e86
#
_entry.id   4dd8189b424ba27901af4577c3119e86
#
_cell.length_a   1.000
_cell.length_b   1.000
_cell.length_c   1.000
_cell.angle_alpha   90.00
_cell.angle_beta   90.00
_cell.angle_gamma   90.00
#
_symmetry.space_group_name_H-M   'P 1'
#
loop_
_entity.id
_entity.type
_entity.pdbx_description
1 polymer ?
#
loop_
_entity_poly.entity_id
_entity_poly.type
_entity_poly.pdbx_seq_one_letter_code
_entity_poly.pdbx_strand_id
1 'polypeptide(L)'
;MPILSIDCRYDDADNAIAGHMMEKVAEAAKALALDVEYISKEIAPPGTGIHECGTARMGSDPLTSVVDANGECWDTKGLYVTDAAAMPSLGVQNPTLTIMALSARAAAHAAGRRLEPAAEPERRRVEEFI
;
A
#
# COMPACT_ATOMS: atom_id res chain seq x y z
N MET A 1 -17.99 -17.91 24.00
CA MET A 1 -17.59 -17.39 22.67
C MET A 1 -16.15 -16.98 22.72
N PRO A 2 -15.32 -17.30 21.72
CA PRO A 2 -13.96 -16.78 21.66
C PRO A 2 -14.00 -15.25 21.51
N ILE A 3 -13.15 -14.56 22.25
CA ILE A 3 -13.01 -13.11 22.22
C ILE A 3 -11.73 -12.80 21.47
N LEU A 4 -11.80 -11.96 20.42
CA LEU A 4 -10.63 -11.44 19.75
C LEU A 4 -10.00 -10.35 20.64
N SER A 5 -8.73 -10.53 21.01
CA SER A 5 -7.94 -9.50 21.68
C SER A 5 -6.83 -9.04 20.74
N ILE A 6 -6.75 -7.73 20.52
CA ILE A 6 -5.72 -7.10 19.69
C ILE A 6 -4.90 -6.18 20.56
N ASP A 7 -3.58 -6.41 20.62
CA ASP A 7 -2.61 -5.47 21.21
C ASP A 7 -1.77 -4.89 20.08
N CYS A 8 -2.01 -3.63 19.76
CA CYS A 8 -1.31 -2.89 18.72
C CYS A 8 -0.81 -1.57 19.29
N ARG A 9 0.51 -1.33 19.17
CA ARG A 9 1.16 -0.13 19.71
C ARG A 9 2.15 0.41 18.68
N TYR A 10 2.31 1.72 18.67
CA TYR A 10 3.39 2.36 17.96
C TYR A 10 4.70 2.17 18.71
N ASP A 11 5.76 1.86 17.99
CA ASP A 11 7.10 1.82 18.51
C ASP A 11 7.83 3.18 18.36
N ASP A 12 9.10 3.22 18.77
CA ASP A 12 9.91 4.44 18.66
C ASP A 12 10.18 4.84 17.22
N ALA A 13 10.25 3.88 16.28
CA ALA A 13 10.44 4.15 14.88
C ALA A 13 9.18 4.78 14.25
N ASP A 14 8.00 4.27 14.59
CA ASP A 14 6.71 4.83 14.16
C ASP A 14 6.58 6.29 14.61
N ASN A 15 6.89 6.55 15.88
CA ASN A 15 6.84 7.90 16.46
C ASN A 15 7.86 8.85 15.81
N ALA A 16 9.07 8.37 15.49
CA ALA A 16 10.08 9.15 14.81
C ALA A 16 9.67 9.50 13.37
N ILE A 17 9.08 8.53 12.63
CA ILE A 17 8.56 8.76 11.28
C ILE A 17 7.44 9.80 11.30
N ALA A 18 6.50 9.71 12.23
CA ALA A 18 5.42 10.67 12.36
C ALA A 18 5.95 12.08 12.66
N GLY A 19 6.89 12.21 13.59
CA GLY A 19 7.55 13.48 13.89
C GLY A 19 8.22 14.09 12.67
N HIS A 20 8.99 13.30 11.93
CA HIS A 20 9.64 13.74 10.69
C HIS A 20 8.64 14.17 9.61
N MET A 21 7.53 13.44 9.44
CA MET A 21 6.45 13.84 8.54
C MET A 21 5.90 15.23 8.88
N MET A 22 5.62 15.49 10.15
CA MET A 22 5.09 16.79 10.59
C MET A 22 6.07 17.94 10.30
N GLU A 23 7.37 17.72 10.52
CA GLU A 23 8.42 18.68 10.16
C GLU A 23 8.43 18.96 8.65
N LYS A 24 8.36 17.91 7.81
CA LYS A 24 8.36 18.06 6.35
C LYS A 24 7.10 18.76 5.82
N VAL A 25 5.95 18.53 6.42
CA VAL A 25 4.72 19.26 6.10
C VAL A 25 4.88 20.76 6.43
N ALA A 26 5.44 21.10 7.60
CA ALA A 26 5.70 22.47 7.98
C ALA A 26 6.71 23.18 7.05
N GLU A 27 7.81 22.48 6.68
CA GLU A 27 8.78 22.99 5.70
C GLU A 27 8.13 23.26 4.33
N ALA A 28 7.31 22.33 3.84
CA ALA A 28 6.62 22.46 2.55
C ALA A 28 5.64 23.64 2.57
N ALA A 29 4.85 23.77 3.62
CA ALA A 29 3.92 24.87 3.78
C ALA A 29 4.65 26.23 3.77
N LYS A 30 5.76 26.32 4.48
CA LYS A 30 6.61 27.53 4.49
C LYS A 30 7.18 27.85 3.11
N ALA A 31 7.65 26.83 2.37
CA ALA A 31 8.20 27.00 1.02
C ALA A 31 7.13 27.49 0.02
N LEU A 32 5.88 27.09 0.23
CA LEU A 32 4.72 27.51 -0.57
C LEU A 32 4.08 28.83 -0.08
N ALA A 33 4.66 29.48 0.91
CA ALA A 33 4.12 30.68 1.57
C ALA A 33 2.65 30.51 2.06
N LEU A 34 2.32 29.29 2.49
CA LEU A 34 1.00 29.00 3.07
C LEU A 34 0.99 29.41 4.55
N ASP A 35 -0.12 30.00 4.97
CA ASP A 35 -0.38 30.26 6.39
C ASP A 35 -0.91 29.00 7.06
N VAL A 36 -0.21 28.50 8.07
CA VAL A 36 -0.53 27.24 8.74
C VAL A 36 -1.11 27.55 10.11
N GLU A 37 -2.41 27.37 10.25
CA GLU A 37 -3.09 27.57 11.53
C GLU A 37 -2.78 26.45 12.53
N TYR A 38 -2.70 25.19 12.07
CA TYR A 38 -2.51 24.04 12.93
C TYR A 38 -1.90 22.85 12.22
N ILE A 39 -0.95 22.19 12.87
CA ILE A 39 -0.44 20.87 12.50
C ILE A 39 -0.66 19.96 13.71
N SER A 40 -1.44 18.89 13.55
CA SER A 40 -1.62 17.89 14.60
C SER A 40 -0.29 17.22 14.95
N LYS A 41 0.01 17.16 16.24
CA LYS A 41 1.15 16.39 16.77
C LYS A 41 0.75 15.01 17.25
N GLU A 42 -0.53 14.69 17.21
CA GLU A 42 -1.07 13.42 17.65
C GLU A 42 -1.16 12.44 16.48
N ILE A 43 -0.66 11.24 16.68
CA ILE A 43 -0.86 10.11 15.77
C ILE A 43 -2.23 9.51 16.12
N ALA A 44 -3.02 9.20 15.10
CA ALA A 44 -4.29 8.50 15.31
C ALA A 44 -4.05 7.16 16.03
N PRO A 45 -4.95 6.74 16.93
CA PRO A 45 -4.78 5.47 17.64
C PRO A 45 -4.57 4.29 16.68
N PRO A 46 -3.77 3.27 17.06
CA PRO A 46 -3.60 2.06 16.28
C PRO A 46 -4.96 1.43 15.94
N GLY A 47 -5.12 0.92 14.72
CA GLY A 47 -6.37 0.32 14.24
C GLY A 47 -7.39 1.31 13.67
N THR A 48 -7.05 2.59 13.58
CA THR A 48 -7.91 3.60 12.89
C THR A 48 -7.58 3.76 11.41
N GLY A 49 -6.54 3.07 10.91
CA GLY A 49 -6.20 3.01 9.48
C GLY A 49 -7.31 2.36 8.67
N ILE A 50 -7.39 2.70 7.39
CA ILE A 50 -8.34 2.13 6.42
C ILE A 50 -7.62 1.49 5.22
N HIS A 51 -6.31 1.40 5.29
CA HIS A 51 -5.46 0.84 4.24
C HIS A 51 -4.59 -0.27 4.81
N GLU A 52 -5.21 -1.32 5.33
CA GLU A 52 -4.51 -2.49 5.87
C GLU A 52 -3.86 -3.29 4.74
N CYS A 53 -2.64 -3.80 4.99
CA CYS A 53 -1.91 -4.63 4.03
C CYS A 53 -1.01 -5.65 4.73
N GLY A 54 -0.46 -6.58 3.93
CA GLY A 54 0.66 -7.42 4.34
C GLY A 54 0.32 -8.65 5.16
N THR A 55 -0.95 -8.93 5.47
CA THR A 55 -1.34 -10.12 6.26
C THR A 55 -1.10 -11.44 5.53
N ALA A 56 -1.06 -11.40 4.18
CA ALA A 56 -0.69 -12.53 3.31
C ALA A 56 0.35 -12.07 2.28
N ARG A 57 1.38 -11.35 2.74
CA ARG A 57 2.33 -10.65 1.87
C ARG A 57 2.96 -11.55 0.81
N MET A 58 3.12 -11.00 -0.39
CA MET A 58 3.86 -11.64 -1.47
C MET A 58 5.37 -11.54 -1.28
N GLY A 59 6.09 -12.49 -1.87
CA GLY A 59 7.54 -12.50 -1.89
C GLY A 59 8.10 -13.56 -2.82
N SER A 60 9.43 -13.64 -2.88
CA SER A 60 10.16 -14.64 -3.66
C SER A 60 10.59 -15.86 -2.86
N ASP A 61 10.40 -15.83 -1.55
CA ASP A 61 10.83 -16.90 -0.64
C ASP A 61 9.63 -17.36 0.21
N PRO A 62 9.25 -18.66 0.11
CA PRO A 62 8.14 -19.22 0.88
C PRO A 62 8.37 -19.21 2.40
N LEU A 63 9.61 -19.08 2.88
CA LEU A 63 9.90 -18.98 4.31
C LEU A 63 9.57 -17.60 4.89
N THR A 64 9.47 -16.59 4.04
CA THR A 64 9.26 -15.19 4.48
C THR A 64 8.03 -14.53 3.87
N SER A 65 7.28 -15.26 3.04
CA SER A 65 6.06 -14.78 2.38
C SER A 65 4.96 -15.85 2.36
N VAL A 66 3.73 -15.43 2.17
CA VAL A 66 2.56 -16.32 2.12
C VAL A 66 2.19 -16.67 0.68
N VAL A 67 2.34 -15.71 -0.22
CA VAL A 67 2.05 -15.87 -1.64
C VAL A 67 3.26 -15.48 -2.50
N ASP A 68 3.30 -16.02 -3.71
CA ASP A 68 4.29 -15.67 -4.72
C ASP A 68 4.00 -14.31 -5.39
N ALA A 69 4.82 -13.95 -6.37
CA ALA A 69 4.66 -12.70 -7.12
C ALA A 69 3.35 -12.61 -7.92
N ASN A 70 2.64 -13.71 -8.16
CA ASN A 70 1.36 -13.75 -8.83
C ASN A 70 0.17 -13.80 -7.86
N GLY A 71 0.44 -13.77 -6.56
CA GLY A 71 -0.58 -13.88 -5.52
C GLY A 71 -1.02 -15.32 -5.24
N GLU A 72 -0.35 -16.35 -5.79
CA GLU A 72 -0.64 -17.75 -5.52
C GLU A 72 0.01 -18.17 -4.20
N CYS A 73 -0.74 -18.87 -3.33
CA CYS A 73 -0.22 -19.38 -2.07
C CYS A 73 0.86 -20.44 -2.30
N TRP A 74 1.95 -20.34 -1.53
CA TRP A 74 3.04 -21.30 -1.58
C TRP A 74 2.60 -22.71 -1.18
N ASP A 75 1.84 -22.80 -0.09
CA ASP A 75 1.43 -24.08 0.52
C ASP A 75 0.18 -24.67 -0.11
N THR A 76 -0.61 -23.89 -0.85
CA THR A 76 -1.89 -24.34 -1.42
C THR A 76 -2.01 -23.87 -2.86
N LYS A 77 -1.70 -24.78 -3.78
CA LYS A 77 -1.79 -24.49 -5.22
C LYS A 77 -3.22 -24.24 -5.67
N GLY A 78 -3.40 -23.25 -6.52
CA GLY A 78 -4.71 -22.80 -7.00
C GLY A 78 -5.43 -21.82 -6.06
N LEU A 79 -4.88 -21.55 -4.87
CA LEU A 79 -5.40 -20.51 -3.96
C LEU A 79 -4.67 -19.20 -4.20
N TYR A 80 -5.44 -18.13 -4.45
CA TYR A 80 -4.90 -16.79 -4.73
C TYR A 80 -5.40 -15.77 -3.73
N VAL A 81 -4.53 -14.84 -3.33
CA VAL A 81 -4.87 -13.63 -2.58
C VAL A 81 -4.81 -12.44 -3.51
N THR A 82 -5.94 -11.73 -3.66
CA THR A 82 -6.13 -10.71 -4.71
C THR A 82 -6.46 -9.31 -4.15
N ASP A 83 -6.18 -9.08 -2.89
CA ASP A 83 -6.41 -7.81 -2.21
C ASP A 83 -5.12 -7.21 -1.63
N ALA A 84 -5.24 -6.16 -0.80
CA ALA A 84 -4.12 -5.52 -0.16
C ALA A 84 -3.34 -6.43 0.80
N ALA A 85 -3.93 -7.55 1.26
CA ALA A 85 -3.21 -8.49 2.12
C ALA A 85 -1.94 -9.04 1.44
N ALA A 86 -1.96 -9.16 0.09
CA ALA A 86 -0.79 -9.60 -0.67
C ALA A 86 0.31 -8.53 -0.79
N MET A 87 0.03 -7.26 -0.51
CA MET A 87 1.02 -6.18 -0.62
C MET A 87 1.98 -6.20 0.57
N PRO A 88 3.31 -6.27 0.37
CA PRO A 88 4.27 -6.30 1.49
C PRO A 88 4.39 -4.97 2.21
N SER A 89 4.02 -3.87 1.56
CA SER A 89 3.99 -2.51 2.11
C SER A 89 3.03 -1.64 1.33
N LEU A 90 2.62 -0.53 1.93
CA LEU A 90 1.82 0.51 1.28
C LEU A 90 2.68 1.75 1.00
N GLY A 91 2.34 2.47 -0.08
CA GLY A 91 2.82 3.82 -0.32
C GLY A 91 1.96 4.87 0.40
N VAL A 92 2.24 6.13 0.13
CA VAL A 92 1.49 7.27 0.69
C VAL A 92 0.15 7.51 -0.04
N GLN A 93 -0.03 6.95 -1.23
CA GLN A 93 -1.25 7.09 -2.04
C GLN A 93 -2.27 6.02 -1.68
N ASN A 94 -3.55 6.33 -1.94
CA ASN A 94 -4.63 5.36 -1.82
C ASN A 94 -4.34 4.12 -2.68
N PRO A 95 -4.42 2.89 -2.13
CA PRO A 95 -3.87 1.68 -2.76
C PRO A 95 -4.80 1.02 -3.78
N THR A 96 -6.05 1.46 -3.94
CA THR A 96 -7.07 0.74 -4.71
C THR A 96 -6.64 0.43 -6.14
N LEU A 97 -6.03 1.39 -6.86
CA LEU A 97 -5.58 1.16 -8.24
C LEU A 97 -4.49 0.08 -8.31
N THR A 98 -3.56 0.09 -7.35
CA THR A 98 -2.51 -0.93 -7.24
C THR A 98 -3.11 -2.30 -6.92
N ILE A 99 -4.09 -2.35 -5.99
CA ILE A 99 -4.81 -3.59 -5.66
C ILE A 99 -5.49 -4.15 -6.90
N MET A 100 -6.20 -3.31 -7.67
CA MET A 100 -6.85 -3.74 -8.92
C MET A 100 -5.85 -4.32 -9.92
N ALA A 101 -4.69 -3.68 -10.10
CA ALA A 101 -3.64 -4.18 -10.99
C ALA A 101 -3.07 -5.54 -10.53
N LEU A 102 -2.82 -5.70 -9.24
CA LEU A 102 -2.37 -6.97 -8.65
C LEU A 102 -3.42 -8.06 -8.80
N SER A 103 -4.70 -7.74 -8.56
CA SER A 103 -5.83 -8.67 -8.74
C SER A 103 -5.96 -9.14 -10.19
N ALA A 104 -5.83 -8.20 -11.15
CA ALA A 104 -5.86 -8.53 -12.58
C ALA A 104 -4.70 -9.46 -12.97
N ARG A 105 -3.49 -9.23 -12.42
CA ARG A 105 -2.33 -10.09 -12.64
C ARG A 105 -2.57 -11.50 -12.09
N ALA A 106 -3.05 -11.61 -10.86
CA ALA A 106 -3.36 -12.89 -10.23
C ALA A 106 -4.43 -13.66 -11.02
N ALA A 107 -5.51 -12.98 -11.44
CA ALA A 107 -6.58 -13.59 -12.22
C ALA A 107 -6.07 -14.06 -13.60
N ALA A 108 -5.22 -13.29 -14.28
CA ALA A 108 -4.64 -13.69 -15.55
C ALA A 108 -3.73 -14.90 -15.38
N HIS A 109 -2.92 -14.95 -14.33
CA HIS A 109 -2.07 -16.11 -14.01
C HIS A 109 -2.92 -17.35 -13.75
N ALA A 110 -3.94 -17.23 -12.91
CA ALA A 110 -4.87 -18.33 -12.61
C ALA A 110 -5.59 -18.86 -13.86
N ALA A 111 -5.89 -17.97 -14.82
CA ALA A 111 -6.50 -18.35 -16.10
C ALA A 111 -5.49 -18.86 -17.15
N GLY A 112 -4.21 -18.97 -16.83
CA GLY A 112 -3.15 -19.35 -17.78
C GLY A 112 -2.95 -18.30 -18.89
N ARG A 113 -3.34 -17.03 -18.67
CA ARG A 113 -3.21 -15.94 -19.65
C ARG A 113 -1.98 -15.10 -19.35
N ARG A 114 -1.30 -14.65 -20.42
CA ARG A 114 -0.28 -13.61 -20.30
C ARG A 114 -0.95 -12.26 -20.44
N LEU A 115 -0.68 -11.35 -19.49
CA LEU A 115 -1.07 -9.95 -19.66
C LEU A 115 -0.13 -9.31 -20.69
N GLU A 116 -0.68 -8.88 -21.80
CA GLU A 116 0.07 -8.05 -22.73
C GLU A 116 0.31 -6.67 -22.11
N PRO A 117 1.50 -6.08 -22.30
CA PRO A 117 1.73 -4.69 -21.89
C PRO A 117 0.66 -3.80 -22.51
N ALA A 118 0.09 -2.91 -21.72
CA ALA A 118 -0.76 -1.86 -22.28
C ALA A 118 0.04 -1.09 -23.36
N ALA A 119 -0.58 -0.82 -24.50
CA ALA A 119 0.01 0.10 -25.47
C ALA A 119 0.38 1.39 -24.75
N GLU A 120 1.60 1.89 -24.98
CA GLU A 120 2.02 3.14 -24.36
C GLU A 120 0.97 4.22 -24.69
N PRO A 121 0.41 4.90 -23.67
CA PRO A 121 -0.51 5.98 -23.94
C PRO A 121 0.24 7.05 -24.74
N GLU A 122 -0.36 7.50 -25.85
CA GLU A 122 0.15 8.69 -26.54
C GLU A 122 0.35 9.79 -25.52
N ARG A 123 1.59 10.19 -25.30
CA ARG A 123 1.92 11.30 -24.40
C ARG A 123 1.30 12.57 -25.00
N ARG A 124 0.12 12.95 -24.52
CA ARG A 124 -0.42 14.29 -24.79
C ARG A 124 0.58 15.29 -24.23
N ARG A 125 1.08 16.18 -25.10
CA ARG A 125 1.97 17.25 -24.63
C ARG A 125 1.17 18.15 -23.69
N VAL A 126 1.76 18.42 -22.53
CA VAL A 126 1.17 19.29 -21.49
C VAL A 126 1.03 20.75 -22.00
N GLU A 127 1.61 21.08 -23.16
CA GLU A 127 1.62 22.40 -23.77
C GLU A 127 0.23 22.89 -24.23
N GLU A 128 -0.81 22.03 -24.23
CA GLU A 128 -2.17 22.44 -24.63
C GLU A 128 -3.03 22.98 -23.46
N PHE A 129 -2.46 23.10 -22.25
CA PHE A 129 -3.21 23.52 -21.05
C PHE A 129 -2.64 24.75 -20.33
N ILE A 130 -1.70 25.52 -20.94
CA ILE A 130 -1.17 26.77 -20.39
C ILE A 130 -1.51 27.94 -21.30
#